data_51575daa7f51e94548bd657bfb0c55df
#
_entry.id   51575daa7f51e94548bd657bfb0c55df
#
_cell.length_a   1.000
_cell.length_b   1.000
_cell.length_c   1.000
_cell.angle_alpha   90.00
_cell.angle_beta   90.00
_cell.angle_gamma   90.00
#
_symmetry.space_group_name_H-M   'P 1'
#
loop_
_entity.id
_entity.type
_entity.pdbx_description
1 polymer ?
#
loop_
_entity_poly.entity_id
_entity_poly.type
_entity_poly.pdbx_seq_one_letter_code
_entity_poly.pdbx_strand_id
1 'polypeptide(L)'
;PEESRSVLVICGSGNNGGDGLVIASRLAAAGAAVSVVFPLGEPKTETARHYYPLPASVKTAEPEEITGSPFKKRLIVDALFGIGLSRGVSGAAAEIIRFANSANAVRVAIDVPSGVFCDNGKVEGEVFAADLTLTFIAAKPCFFLPPASEYCGEIKAFDIGAPVNEFKYRTVEPPVFPARKKNSHKGTFGKALLLCGSYGMCGAEILAARAALRTGAGIVGAMVCDKNYSAFCSSVPE
;
A
#
# COMPACT_ATOMS: atom_id res chain seq x y z
N PRO A 1 -21.51 0.58 -24.76
CA PRO A 1 -21.05 1.53 -25.55
C PRO A 1 -20.17 2.54 -24.88
N GLU A 2 -20.23 3.84 -25.14
CA GLU A 2 -19.26 4.83 -24.62
C GLU A 2 -19.17 4.94 -23.10
N GLU A 3 -20.28 4.75 -22.37
CA GLU A 3 -20.31 4.80 -20.89
C GLU A 3 -19.48 3.69 -20.23
N SER A 4 -19.20 2.58 -20.92
CA SER A 4 -18.44 1.46 -20.35
C SER A 4 -16.94 1.71 -20.28
N ARG A 5 -16.41 2.74 -20.94
CA ARG A 5 -14.99 3.09 -21.02
C ARG A 5 -14.70 4.53 -20.59
N SER A 6 -15.49 5.08 -19.67
CA SER A 6 -15.32 6.45 -19.22
C SER A 6 -14.33 6.53 -18.04
N VAL A 7 -13.35 7.42 -18.14
CA VAL A 7 -12.24 7.57 -17.18
C VAL A 7 -12.12 9.03 -16.73
N LEU A 8 -11.89 9.22 -15.43
CA LEU A 8 -11.44 10.47 -14.86
C LEU A 8 -9.99 10.30 -14.40
N VAL A 9 -9.11 11.21 -14.80
CA VAL A 9 -7.73 11.26 -14.31
C VAL A 9 -7.55 12.54 -13.52
N ILE A 10 -7.16 12.42 -12.24
CA ILE A 10 -6.90 13.54 -11.34
C ILE A 10 -5.39 13.80 -11.38
N CYS A 11 -4.97 14.87 -12.03
CA CYS A 11 -3.56 15.18 -12.23
C CYS A 11 -3.07 16.27 -11.26
N GLY A 12 -1.95 15.99 -10.60
CA GLY A 12 -1.19 16.97 -9.86
C GLY A 12 -0.33 17.86 -10.76
N SER A 13 0.21 18.93 -10.19
CA SER A 13 1.11 19.85 -10.91
C SER A 13 2.58 19.33 -10.99
N GLY A 14 2.90 18.21 -10.32
CA GLY A 14 4.22 17.59 -10.28
C GLY A 14 4.41 16.44 -11.26
N ASN A 15 5.47 15.63 -11.05
CA ASN A 15 5.82 14.50 -11.93
C ASN A 15 4.76 13.40 -11.93
N ASN A 16 4.15 13.09 -10.77
CA ASN A 16 3.05 12.12 -10.72
C ASN A 16 1.86 12.55 -11.60
N GLY A 17 1.55 13.86 -11.63
CA GLY A 17 0.59 14.42 -12.58
C GLY A 17 1.02 14.21 -14.03
N GLY A 18 2.31 14.28 -14.33
CA GLY A 18 2.88 13.96 -15.65
C GLY A 18 2.61 12.51 -16.05
N ASP A 19 2.77 11.56 -15.12
CA ASP A 19 2.39 10.15 -15.35
C ASP A 19 0.89 10.03 -15.65
N GLY A 20 0.05 10.78 -14.92
CA GLY A 20 -1.39 10.90 -15.20
C GLY A 20 -1.71 11.39 -16.62
N LEU A 21 -0.96 12.38 -17.13
CA LEU A 21 -1.13 12.88 -18.50
C LEU A 21 -0.80 11.83 -19.56
N VAL A 22 0.27 11.07 -19.34
CA VAL A 22 0.64 9.95 -20.21
C VAL A 22 -0.45 8.89 -20.22
N ILE A 23 -0.96 8.53 -19.02
CA ILE A 23 -2.06 7.57 -18.87
C ILE A 23 -3.31 8.06 -19.58
N ALA A 24 -3.71 9.31 -19.38
CA ALA A 24 -4.86 9.91 -20.03
C ALA A 24 -4.76 9.83 -21.57
N SER A 25 -3.61 10.20 -22.11
CA SER A 25 -3.34 10.18 -23.56
C SER A 25 -3.38 8.74 -24.12
N ARG A 26 -2.81 7.77 -23.42
CA ARG A 26 -2.79 6.36 -23.82
C ARG A 26 -4.18 5.73 -23.76
N LEU A 27 -4.96 6.02 -22.72
CA LEU A 27 -6.33 5.53 -22.60
C LEU A 27 -7.25 6.12 -23.68
N ALA A 28 -7.09 7.41 -23.97
CA ALA A 28 -7.84 8.05 -25.06
C ALA A 28 -7.49 7.45 -26.44
N ALA A 29 -6.20 7.20 -26.70
CA ALA A 29 -5.75 6.52 -27.92
C ALA A 29 -6.29 5.08 -28.01
N ALA A 30 -6.55 4.42 -26.88
CA ALA A 30 -7.21 3.10 -26.82
C ALA A 30 -8.75 3.17 -26.90
N GLY A 31 -9.33 4.34 -27.17
CA GLY A 31 -10.76 4.55 -27.36
C GLY A 31 -11.56 4.74 -26.07
N ALA A 32 -10.93 5.11 -24.95
CA ALA A 32 -11.62 5.50 -23.75
C ALA A 32 -12.08 6.98 -23.81
N ALA A 33 -13.23 7.28 -23.19
CA ALA A 33 -13.70 8.66 -23.02
C ALA A 33 -13.05 9.26 -21.76
N VAL A 34 -11.91 9.94 -21.94
CA VAL A 34 -11.08 10.44 -20.85
C VAL A 34 -11.37 11.91 -20.54
N SER A 35 -11.54 12.22 -19.26
CA SER A 35 -11.53 13.57 -18.71
C SER A 35 -10.36 13.72 -17.73
N VAL A 36 -9.68 14.85 -17.76
CA VAL A 36 -8.59 15.21 -16.85
C VAL A 36 -9.02 16.42 -16.02
N VAL A 37 -8.69 16.41 -14.73
CA VAL A 37 -8.91 17.53 -13.84
C VAL A 37 -7.60 17.90 -13.13
N PHE A 38 -7.37 19.21 -12.98
CA PHE A 38 -6.16 19.79 -12.37
C PHE A 38 -6.51 20.59 -11.10
N PRO A 39 -6.79 19.96 -9.97
CA PRO A 39 -7.21 20.68 -8.75
C PRO A 39 -6.12 21.58 -8.15
N LEU A 40 -4.88 21.47 -8.61
CA LEU A 40 -3.73 22.29 -8.20
C LEU A 40 -3.19 23.17 -9.32
N GLY A 41 -3.97 23.33 -10.41
CA GLY A 41 -3.56 24.00 -11.63
C GLY A 41 -2.68 23.14 -12.52
N GLU A 42 -2.31 23.70 -13.66
CA GLU A 42 -1.56 23.03 -14.73
C GLU A 42 -0.18 22.51 -14.30
N PRO A 43 0.44 21.61 -15.09
CA PRO A 43 1.76 21.05 -14.82
C PRO A 43 2.85 22.10 -14.63
N LYS A 44 3.65 21.96 -13.58
CA LYS A 44 4.72 22.91 -13.23
C LYS A 44 6.12 22.36 -13.51
N THR A 45 6.33 21.04 -13.40
CA THR A 45 7.63 20.43 -13.66
C THR A 45 7.90 20.33 -15.15
N GLU A 46 9.15 20.41 -15.56
CA GLU A 46 9.57 20.29 -16.97
C GLU A 46 9.08 18.97 -17.58
N THR A 47 9.28 17.87 -16.85
CA THR A 47 8.84 16.54 -17.28
C THR A 47 7.33 16.47 -17.52
N ALA A 48 6.52 17.00 -16.58
CA ALA A 48 5.06 16.98 -16.75
C ALA A 48 4.61 17.90 -17.90
N ARG A 49 5.24 19.07 -18.07
CA ARG A 49 4.95 19.98 -19.20
C ARG A 49 5.24 19.39 -20.56
N HIS A 50 6.19 18.46 -20.65
CA HIS A 50 6.47 17.76 -21.92
C HIS A 50 5.26 16.99 -22.46
N TYR A 51 4.36 16.54 -21.59
CA TYR A 51 3.13 15.82 -21.95
C TYR A 51 1.90 16.71 -22.00
N TYR A 52 2.08 18.01 -21.94
CA TYR A 52 1.03 19.02 -22.04
C TYR A 52 1.35 20.02 -23.17
N PRO A 53 0.39 20.39 -24.06
CA PRO A 53 -1.05 20.14 -23.97
C PRO A 53 -1.45 18.71 -24.32
N LEU A 54 -2.60 18.28 -23.79
CA LEU A 54 -3.19 16.98 -24.04
C LEU A 54 -3.76 16.89 -25.48
N PRO A 55 -3.84 15.67 -26.05
CA PRO A 55 -4.52 15.45 -27.33
C PRO A 55 -5.98 15.94 -27.28
N ALA A 56 -6.52 16.41 -28.40
CA ALA A 56 -7.89 16.89 -28.51
C ALA A 56 -8.98 15.86 -28.15
N SER A 57 -8.62 14.57 -28.13
CA SER A 57 -9.49 13.48 -27.68
C SER A 57 -9.64 13.38 -26.16
N VAL A 58 -8.82 14.08 -25.38
CA VAL A 58 -8.88 14.18 -23.93
C VAL A 58 -9.56 15.49 -23.55
N LYS A 59 -10.62 15.40 -22.73
CA LYS A 59 -11.31 16.58 -22.22
C LYS A 59 -10.66 17.07 -20.93
N THR A 60 -10.41 18.35 -20.80
CA THR A 60 -10.12 18.97 -19.51
C THR A 60 -11.42 19.47 -18.88
N ALA A 61 -11.53 19.35 -17.57
CA ALA A 61 -12.69 19.82 -16.82
C ALA A 61 -12.21 20.55 -15.54
N GLU A 62 -12.99 21.53 -15.11
CA GLU A 62 -12.74 22.19 -13.82
C GLU A 62 -13.21 21.29 -12.66
N PRO A 63 -12.58 21.39 -11.47
CA PRO A 63 -12.98 20.58 -10.30
C PRO A 63 -14.46 20.70 -9.95
N GLU A 64 -15.04 21.90 -10.08
CA GLU A 64 -16.44 22.20 -9.77
C GLU A 64 -17.40 21.51 -10.76
N GLU A 65 -17.01 21.38 -12.02
CA GLU A 65 -17.80 20.67 -13.06
C GLU A 65 -17.88 19.19 -12.74
N ILE A 66 -16.78 18.62 -12.22
CA ILE A 66 -16.72 17.20 -11.85
C ILE A 66 -17.56 16.94 -10.60
N THR A 67 -17.42 17.74 -9.56
CA THR A 67 -18.11 17.55 -8.28
C THR A 67 -19.58 17.91 -8.33
N GLY A 68 -19.98 18.81 -9.22
CA GLY A 68 -21.36 19.30 -9.39
C GLY A 68 -22.24 18.48 -10.34
N SER A 69 -21.71 17.45 -10.99
CA SER A 69 -22.44 16.67 -12.01
C SER A 69 -22.69 15.23 -11.57
N PRO A 70 -23.76 14.56 -12.06
CA PRO A 70 -23.93 13.13 -11.85
C PRO A 70 -22.75 12.37 -12.43
N PHE A 71 -21.99 11.71 -11.55
CA PHE A 71 -20.76 11.02 -11.94
C PHE A 71 -21.07 9.68 -12.61
N LYS A 72 -20.74 9.57 -13.89
CA LYS A 72 -20.94 8.36 -14.70
C LYS A 72 -19.63 7.68 -15.12
N LYS A 73 -18.50 8.06 -14.52
CA LYS A 73 -17.20 7.45 -14.83
C LYS A 73 -17.06 6.10 -14.14
N ARG A 74 -16.46 5.12 -14.81
CA ARG A 74 -16.23 3.78 -14.27
C ARG A 74 -14.85 3.59 -13.68
N LEU A 75 -13.92 4.45 -14.04
CA LEU A 75 -12.54 4.43 -13.55
C LEU A 75 -12.13 5.84 -13.12
N ILE A 76 -11.56 5.95 -11.95
CA ILE A 76 -10.90 7.16 -11.47
C ILE A 76 -9.43 6.81 -11.25
N VAL A 77 -8.56 7.61 -11.86
CA VAL A 77 -7.11 7.49 -11.71
C VAL A 77 -6.62 8.67 -10.87
N ASP A 78 -6.03 8.37 -9.73
CA ASP A 78 -5.36 9.32 -8.87
C ASP A 78 -3.88 9.43 -9.27
N ALA A 79 -3.53 10.53 -9.89
CA ALA A 79 -2.17 10.93 -10.22
C ALA A 79 -1.88 12.34 -9.63
N LEU A 80 -2.50 12.67 -8.47
CA LEU A 80 -2.40 13.99 -7.87
C LEU A 80 -1.09 14.17 -7.10
N PHE A 81 -0.79 13.24 -6.17
CA PHE A 81 0.45 13.23 -5.41
C PHE A 81 1.11 11.84 -5.45
N GLY A 82 2.43 11.79 -5.59
CA GLY A 82 3.24 10.58 -5.41
C GLY A 82 4.03 10.65 -4.11
N ILE A 83 5.24 10.08 -4.10
CA ILE A 83 6.12 9.98 -2.92
C ILE A 83 6.52 11.34 -2.30
N GLY A 84 6.36 12.44 -3.02
CA GLY A 84 6.78 13.78 -2.57
C GLY A 84 5.78 14.51 -1.65
N LEU A 85 4.72 13.86 -1.17
CA LEU A 85 3.76 14.49 -0.29
C LEU A 85 4.40 14.81 1.06
N SER A 86 4.37 16.10 1.48
CA SER A 86 4.99 16.59 2.71
C SER A 86 4.02 17.28 3.68
N ARG A 87 2.75 17.42 3.30
CA ARG A 87 1.70 18.06 4.12
C ARG A 87 0.33 17.45 3.81
N GLY A 88 -0.59 17.56 4.73
CA GLY A 88 -1.96 17.07 4.55
C GLY A 88 -2.68 17.68 3.34
N VAL A 89 -3.54 16.88 2.73
CA VAL A 89 -4.30 17.31 1.56
C VAL A 89 -5.50 18.16 2.00
N SER A 90 -5.67 19.33 1.38
CA SER A 90 -6.71 20.31 1.69
C SER A 90 -7.20 21.06 0.45
N GLY A 91 -8.23 21.91 0.58
CA GLY A 91 -8.78 22.73 -0.51
C GLY A 91 -9.34 21.89 -1.66
N ALA A 92 -9.24 22.39 -2.88
CA ALA A 92 -9.78 21.74 -4.08
C ALA A 92 -9.28 20.29 -4.28
N ALA A 93 -8.03 20.00 -3.88
CA ALA A 93 -7.50 18.65 -3.90
C ALA A 93 -8.26 17.71 -2.95
N ALA A 94 -8.60 18.17 -1.74
CA ALA A 94 -9.37 17.39 -0.79
C ALA A 94 -10.82 17.18 -1.26
N GLU A 95 -11.43 18.20 -1.88
CA GLU A 95 -12.78 18.11 -2.41
C GLU A 95 -12.91 17.08 -3.52
N ILE A 96 -11.97 17.07 -4.46
CA ILE A 96 -11.96 16.08 -5.56
C ILE A 96 -11.68 14.66 -5.07
N ILE A 97 -10.81 14.50 -4.06
CA ILE A 97 -10.56 13.19 -3.43
C ILE A 97 -11.82 12.68 -2.73
N ARG A 98 -12.48 13.53 -1.95
CA ARG A 98 -13.73 13.18 -1.25
C ARG A 98 -14.82 12.77 -2.25
N PHE A 99 -14.93 13.51 -3.34
CA PHE A 99 -15.82 13.16 -4.44
C PHE A 99 -15.46 11.79 -5.05
N ALA A 100 -14.18 11.56 -5.37
CA ALA A 100 -13.71 10.29 -5.93
C ALA A 100 -13.98 9.11 -5.01
N ASN A 101 -13.79 9.27 -3.70
CA ASN A 101 -14.08 8.25 -2.69
C ASN A 101 -15.58 7.91 -2.58
N SER A 102 -16.47 8.88 -2.85
CA SER A 102 -17.92 8.68 -2.84
C SER A 102 -18.47 8.09 -4.13
N ALA A 103 -17.71 8.10 -5.21
CA ALA A 103 -18.14 7.69 -6.53
C ALA A 103 -18.23 6.15 -6.64
N ASN A 104 -19.26 5.67 -7.34
CA ASN A 104 -19.38 4.25 -7.73
C ASN A 104 -18.47 3.97 -8.95
N ALA A 105 -17.16 3.88 -8.71
CA ALA A 105 -16.13 3.67 -9.73
C ALA A 105 -14.97 2.87 -9.17
N VAL A 106 -14.21 2.18 -10.02
CA VAL A 106 -12.92 1.60 -9.65
C VAL A 106 -11.91 2.73 -9.49
N ARG A 107 -11.15 2.72 -8.40
CA ARG A 107 -10.18 3.75 -8.03
C ARG A 107 -8.77 3.19 -8.10
N VAL A 108 -7.97 3.80 -8.97
CA VAL A 108 -6.57 3.39 -9.20
C VAL A 108 -5.65 4.53 -8.81
N ALA A 109 -4.73 4.30 -7.89
CA ALA A 109 -3.70 5.25 -7.53
C ALA A 109 -2.40 4.97 -8.30
N ILE A 110 -1.76 6.04 -8.74
CA ILE A 110 -0.45 6.00 -9.40
C ILE A 110 0.62 6.35 -8.37
N ASP A 111 1.59 5.47 -8.25
CA ASP A 111 2.72 5.48 -7.32
C ASP A 111 2.31 5.29 -5.86
N VAL A 112 1.59 6.22 -5.25
CA VAL A 112 1.07 6.17 -3.87
C VAL A 112 -0.28 6.86 -3.84
N PRO A 113 -1.30 6.37 -3.11
CA PRO A 113 -2.56 7.08 -2.97
C PRO A 113 -2.35 8.48 -2.39
N SER A 114 -2.99 9.47 -3.00
CA SER A 114 -2.88 10.86 -2.54
C SER A 114 -3.41 11.03 -1.13
N GLY A 115 -2.64 11.71 -0.28
CA GLY A 115 -2.92 11.86 1.16
C GLY A 115 -2.10 10.91 2.04
N VAL A 116 -1.41 9.94 1.46
CA VAL A 116 -0.53 9.00 2.18
C VAL A 116 0.91 9.52 2.19
N PHE A 117 1.54 9.51 3.37
CA PHE A 117 2.97 9.80 3.51
C PHE A 117 3.79 8.53 3.30
N CYS A 118 4.56 8.53 2.22
CA CYS A 118 5.26 7.36 1.68
C CYS A 118 6.16 6.64 2.70
N ASP A 119 6.95 7.41 3.47
CA ASP A 119 8.04 6.86 4.29
C ASP A 119 7.58 6.29 5.64
N ASN A 120 6.44 6.74 6.16
CA ASN A 120 6.03 6.44 7.53
C ASN A 120 4.57 5.98 7.69
N GLY A 121 3.82 5.93 6.60
CA GLY A 121 2.42 5.49 6.62
C GLY A 121 1.45 6.44 7.34
N LYS A 122 1.86 7.66 7.67
CA LYS A 122 0.93 8.68 8.17
C LYS A 122 -0.07 9.08 7.09
N VAL A 123 -1.21 9.56 7.53
CA VAL A 123 -2.23 10.18 6.70
C VAL A 123 -2.67 11.49 7.36
N GLU A 124 -2.82 12.55 6.57
CA GLU A 124 -3.27 13.85 7.06
C GLU A 124 -4.20 14.50 6.03
N GLY A 125 -5.36 14.97 6.48
CA GLY A 125 -6.40 15.53 5.62
C GLY A 125 -7.16 14.44 4.85
N GLU A 126 -7.59 14.73 3.64
CA GLU A 126 -8.28 13.74 2.80
C GLU A 126 -7.29 12.77 2.16
N VAL A 127 -7.68 11.50 2.09
CA VAL A 127 -6.89 10.41 1.53
C VAL A 127 -7.69 9.70 0.44
N PHE A 128 -7.06 9.48 -0.69
CA PHE A 128 -7.66 8.70 -1.77
C PHE A 128 -7.68 7.21 -1.40
N ALA A 129 -8.88 6.62 -1.35
CA ALA A 129 -9.05 5.21 -1.05
C ALA A 129 -8.98 4.38 -2.34
N ALA A 130 -7.83 3.89 -2.68
CA ALA A 130 -7.60 3.11 -3.89
C ALA A 130 -8.13 1.68 -3.75
N ASP A 131 -8.68 1.13 -4.84
CA ASP A 131 -8.93 -0.31 -5.00
C ASP A 131 -7.68 -1.02 -5.53
N LEU A 132 -6.83 -0.28 -6.27
CA LEU A 132 -5.56 -0.75 -6.83
C LEU A 132 -4.53 0.38 -6.80
N THR A 133 -3.31 0.10 -6.37
CA THR A 133 -2.16 1.01 -6.47
C THR A 133 -1.12 0.43 -7.42
N LEU A 134 -0.78 1.20 -8.45
CA LEU A 134 0.27 0.89 -9.42
C LEU A 134 1.51 1.71 -9.03
N THR A 135 2.51 1.05 -8.46
CA THR A 135 3.72 1.70 -7.98
C THR A 135 4.93 1.31 -8.80
N PHE A 136 5.99 2.12 -8.78
CA PHE A 136 7.17 1.94 -9.62
C PHE A 136 8.38 1.51 -8.81
N ILE A 137 9.27 0.71 -9.43
CA ILE A 137 10.54 0.21 -8.91
C ILE A 137 10.34 -0.81 -7.79
N ALA A 138 9.71 -0.42 -6.67
CA ALA A 138 9.51 -1.28 -5.50
C ALA A 138 8.30 -0.82 -4.67
N ALA A 139 7.81 -1.71 -3.83
CA ALA A 139 6.83 -1.38 -2.82
C ALA A 139 7.39 -0.35 -1.82
N LYS A 140 6.53 0.56 -1.36
CA LYS A 140 6.88 1.63 -0.43
C LYS A 140 6.54 1.25 1.01
N PRO A 141 7.22 1.82 2.03
CA PRO A 141 6.93 1.54 3.44
C PRO A 141 5.46 1.74 3.82
N CYS A 142 4.81 2.78 3.30
CA CYS A 142 3.41 3.10 3.59
C CYS A 142 2.43 1.97 3.26
N PHE A 143 2.75 1.09 2.31
CA PHE A 143 1.88 -0.03 1.94
C PHE A 143 1.77 -1.10 3.04
N PHE A 144 2.70 -1.11 3.98
CA PHE A 144 2.78 -2.06 5.08
C PHE A 144 2.50 -1.42 6.45
N LEU A 145 2.33 -0.10 6.50
CA LEU A 145 2.19 0.65 7.75
C LEU A 145 0.78 1.23 7.87
N PRO A 146 0.02 0.86 8.92
CA PRO A 146 -1.25 1.53 9.21
C PRO A 146 -1.00 2.99 9.69
N PRO A 147 -1.94 3.91 9.44
CA PRO A 147 -3.22 3.70 8.76
C PRO A 147 -3.15 3.68 7.22
N ALA A 148 -2.02 4.05 6.60
CA ALA A 148 -1.88 4.19 5.15
C ALA A 148 -2.23 2.91 4.37
N SER A 149 -1.84 1.73 4.89
CA SER A 149 -2.10 0.44 4.25
C SER A 149 -3.60 0.17 4.00
N GLU A 150 -4.50 0.81 4.74
CA GLU A 150 -5.95 0.67 4.57
C GLU A 150 -6.49 1.39 3.32
N TYR A 151 -5.70 2.32 2.75
CA TYR A 151 -6.08 3.13 1.60
C TYR A 151 -5.44 2.66 0.28
N CYS A 152 -4.54 1.67 0.33
CA CYS A 152 -3.70 1.32 -0.82
C CYS A 152 -4.31 0.26 -1.75
N GLY A 153 -5.33 -0.48 -1.31
CA GLY A 153 -5.94 -1.57 -2.08
C GLY A 153 -4.94 -2.67 -2.47
N GLU A 154 -5.16 -3.30 -3.61
CA GLU A 154 -4.19 -4.23 -4.20
C GLU A 154 -2.97 -3.45 -4.70
N ILE A 155 -1.75 -3.94 -4.45
CA ILE A 155 -0.52 -3.25 -4.83
C ILE A 155 0.18 -4.02 -5.93
N LYS A 156 0.50 -3.33 -7.04
CA LYS A 156 1.30 -3.86 -8.14
C LYS A 156 2.51 -2.98 -8.37
N ALA A 157 3.70 -3.53 -8.16
CA ALA A 157 4.96 -2.85 -8.42
C ALA A 157 5.47 -3.19 -9.83
N PHE A 158 5.89 -2.17 -10.57
CA PHE A 158 6.45 -2.30 -11.91
C PHE A 158 7.91 -1.87 -11.91
N ASP A 159 8.76 -2.71 -12.47
CA ASP A 159 10.12 -2.33 -12.79
C ASP A 159 10.11 -1.40 -14.01
N ILE A 160 10.68 -0.22 -13.84
CA ILE A 160 10.83 0.79 -14.90
C ILE A 160 12.27 0.90 -15.40
N GLY A 161 13.14 -0.03 -15.03
CA GLY A 161 14.54 -0.05 -15.42
C GLY A 161 15.41 1.00 -14.74
N ALA A 162 14.94 1.63 -13.66
CA ALA A 162 15.75 2.58 -12.90
C ALA A 162 16.80 1.85 -12.08
N PRO A 163 18.06 2.32 -12.06
CA PRO A 163 19.11 1.68 -11.28
C PRO A 163 18.81 1.80 -9.79
N VAL A 164 18.77 0.68 -9.09
CA VAL A 164 18.61 0.63 -7.64
C VAL A 164 19.85 -0.01 -7.04
N ASN A 165 20.62 0.77 -6.30
CA ASN A 165 21.84 0.27 -5.69
C ASN A 165 21.57 -0.48 -4.39
N GLU A 166 20.61 -0.01 -3.58
CA GLU A 166 20.28 -0.62 -2.29
C GLU A 166 18.86 -0.26 -1.83
N PHE A 167 18.17 -1.21 -1.18
CA PHE A 167 16.90 -0.95 -0.51
C PHE A 167 17.15 -0.81 1.00
N LYS A 168 16.65 0.27 1.59
CA LYS A 168 16.73 0.52 3.04
C LYS A 168 15.94 -0.49 3.86
N TYR A 169 14.81 -0.96 3.32
CA TYR A 169 13.92 -1.93 3.96
C TYR A 169 13.70 -3.12 3.04
N ARG A 170 13.47 -4.28 3.65
CA ARG A 170 13.09 -5.51 2.93
C ARG A 170 11.94 -6.17 3.66
N THR A 171 11.03 -6.78 2.95
CA THR A 171 10.04 -7.68 3.53
C THR A 171 10.72 -8.97 3.96
N VAL A 172 10.27 -9.52 5.09
CA VAL A 172 10.73 -10.83 5.52
C VAL A 172 10.06 -11.89 4.66
N GLU A 173 10.87 -12.69 3.99
CA GLU A 173 10.36 -13.87 3.27
C GLU A 173 9.94 -14.94 4.28
N PRO A 174 8.87 -15.71 3.98
CA PRO A 174 8.51 -16.84 4.81
C PRO A 174 9.71 -17.80 4.96
N PRO A 175 10.04 -18.24 6.18
CA PRO A 175 11.17 -19.13 6.38
C PRO A 175 10.90 -20.47 5.68
N VAL A 176 11.87 -20.95 4.91
CA VAL A 176 11.85 -22.30 4.33
C VAL A 176 12.41 -23.26 5.37
N PHE A 177 11.55 -24.11 5.93
CA PHE A 177 12.00 -25.14 6.87
C PHE A 177 12.58 -26.33 6.11
N PRO A 178 13.81 -26.76 6.42
CA PRO A 178 14.40 -27.93 5.79
C PRO A 178 13.61 -29.20 6.16
N ALA A 179 13.47 -30.12 5.21
CA ALA A 179 12.85 -31.41 5.47
C ALA A 179 13.61 -32.18 6.55
N ARG A 180 12.89 -32.76 7.52
CA ARG A 180 13.49 -33.56 8.57
C ARG A 180 13.96 -34.91 8.01
N LYS A 181 15.21 -35.26 8.26
CA LYS A 181 15.74 -36.58 7.90
C LYS A 181 15.04 -37.67 8.71
N LYS A 182 14.77 -38.84 8.12
CA LYS A 182 14.14 -40.00 8.81
C LYS A 182 14.94 -40.45 10.02
N ASN A 183 16.27 -40.45 9.92
CA ASN A 183 17.17 -40.78 11.01
C ASN A 183 17.60 -39.48 11.73
N SER A 184 16.70 -38.93 12.53
CA SER A 184 16.95 -37.72 13.34
C SER A 184 16.21 -37.85 14.68
N HIS A 185 16.70 -37.18 15.69
CA HIS A 185 16.12 -37.16 17.03
C HIS A 185 16.00 -35.69 17.52
N LYS A 186 15.28 -35.49 18.61
CA LYS A 186 15.03 -34.13 19.15
C LYS A 186 16.30 -33.26 19.33
N GLY A 187 17.42 -33.88 19.74
CA GLY A 187 18.70 -33.15 19.89
C GLY A 187 19.29 -32.64 18.57
N THR A 188 18.89 -33.20 17.40
CA THR A 188 19.38 -32.76 16.09
C THR A 188 18.86 -31.38 15.71
N PHE A 189 17.72 -30.98 16.27
CA PHE A 189 17.04 -29.73 15.92
C PHE A 189 17.25 -28.61 16.93
N GLY A 190 18.30 -28.75 17.76
CA GLY A 190 18.71 -27.72 18.71
C GLY A 190 17.84 -27.60 19.95
N LYS A 191 18.26 -26.70 20.81
CA LYS A 191 17.59 -26.41 22.08
C LYS A 191 17.28 -24.91 22.13
N ALA A 192 16.07 -24.56 22.56
CA ALA A 192 15.67 -23.19 22.86
C ALA A 192 15.43 -23.04 24.35
N LEU A 193 15.91 -21.97 24.96
CA LEU A 193 15.60 -21.60 26.34
C LEU A 193 14.79 -20.30 26.31
N LEU A 194 13.63 -20.32 26.93
CA LEU A 194 12.71 -19.19 27.01
C LEU A 194 12.77 -18.55 28.39
N LEU A 195 12.96 -17.25 28.41
CA LEU A 195 12.94 -16.39 29.60
C LEU A 195 11.84 -15.35 29.40
N CYS A 196 10.61 -15.71 29.69
CA CYS A 196 9.45 -14.84 29.42
C CYS A 196 8.32 -15.14 30.39
N GLY A 197 7.35 -14.22 30.40
CA GLY A 197 6.23 -14.26 31.31
C GLY A 197 6.52 -13.67 32.70
N SER A 198 5.48 -13.51 33.47
CA SER A 198 5.52 -13.08 34.86
C SER A 198 4.29 -13.61 35.58
N TYR A 199 4.23 -13.42 36.90
CA TYR A 199 3.04 -13.78 37.66
C TYR A 199 1.77 -13.14 37.05
N GLY A 200 0.76 -13.97 36.81
CA GLY A 200 -0.48 -13.55 36.16
C GLY A 200 -0.41 -13.40 34.62
N MET A 201 0.78 -13.58 33.98
CA MET A 201 0.97 -13.47 32.53
C MET A 201 1.51 -14.77 31.91
N CYS A 202 0.97 -15.91 32.31
CA CYS A 202 1.35 -17.24 31.84
C CYS A 202 1.13 -17.43 30.32
N GLY A 203 0.21 -16.70 29.72
CA GLY A 203 -0.11 -16.80 28.29
C GLY A 203 1.10 -16.54 27.39
N ALA A 204 1.96 -15.57 27.73
CA ALA A 204 3.15 -15.26 26.96
C ALA A 204 4.14 -16.43 26.93
N GLU A 205 4.35 -17.08 28.07
CA GLU A 205 5.21 -18.27 28.23
C GLU A 205 4.69 -19.43 27.37
N ILE A 206 3.39 -19.70 27.45
CA ILE A 206 2.72 -20.79 26.73
C ILE A 206 2.81 -20.55 25.20
N LEU A 207 2.52 -19.33 24.75
CA LEU A 207 2.58 -18.99 23.33
C LEU A 207 4.00 -19.09 22.79
N ALA A 208 4.99 -18.60 23.53
CA ALA A 208 6.40 -18.68 23.14
C ALA A 208 6.88 -20.13 23.04
N ALA A 209 6.55 -20.99 24.02
CA ALA A 209 6.93 -22.40 24.00
C ALA A 209 6.28 -23.16 22.83
N ARG A 210 4.99 -22.98 22.61
CA ARG A 210 4.28 -23.56 21.47
C ARG A 210 4.83 -23.07 20.12
N ALA A 211 5.17 -21.78 20.02
CA ALA A 211 5.79 -21.24 18.81
C ALA A 211 7.15 -21.88 18.55
N ALA A 212 8.02 -21.97 19.57
CA ALA A 212 9.33 -22.60 19.45
C ALA A 212 9.25 -24.07 19.02
N LEU A 213 8.32 -24.85 19.57
CA LEU A 213 8.07 -26.25 19.17
C LEU A 213 7.55 -26.34 17.72
N ARG A 214 6.60 -25.49 17.34
CA ARG A 214 6.03 -25.47 15.97
C ARG A 214 7.02 -25.03 14.91
N THR A 215 7.95 -24.14 15.24
CA THR A 215 9.04 -23.74 14.32
C THR A 215 10.13 -24.80 14.20
N GLY A 216 10.06 -25.87 15.00
CA GLY A 216 10.89 -27.02 14.83
C GLY A 216 12.01 -27.20 15.83
N ALA A 217 12.06 -26.42 16.91
CA ALA A 217 13.02 -26.68 18.02
C ALA A 217 12.89 -28.10 18.53
N GLY A 218 14.01 -28.79 18.72
CA GLY A 218 14.01 -30.18 19.17
C GLY A 218 13.73 -30.32 20.66
N ILE A 219 14.16 -29.35 21.46
CA ILE A 219 13.93 -29.28 22.90
C ILE A 219 13.67 -27.81 23.25
N VAL A 220 12.62 -27.58 24.01
CA VAL A 220 12.31 -26.25 24.54
C VAL A 220 12.33 -26.31 26.07
N GLY A 221 13.20 -25.49 26.69
CA GLY A 221 13.19 -25.23 28.11
C GLY A 221 12.58 -23.86 28.38
N ALA A 222 11.83 -23.72 29.45
CA ALA A 222 11.29 -22.43 29.88
C ALA A 222 11.58 -22.17 31.34
N MET A 223 12.02 -20.97 31.67
CA MET A 223 12.02 -20.46 33.04
C MET A 223 10.69 -19.81 33.32
N VAL A 224 9.88 -20.42 34.14
CA VAL A 224 8.54 -19.94 34.50
C VAL A 224 8.47 -19.53 35.98
N CYS A 225 7.61 -18.58 36.29
CA CYS A 225 7.30 -18.23 37.67
C CYS A 225 6.63 -19.43 38.37
N ASP A 226 7.02 -19.74 39.62
CA ASP A 226 6.50 -20.88 40.39
C ASP A 226 4.96 -20.94 40.40
N LYS A 227 4.31 -19.81 40.52
CA LYS A 227 2.85 -19.72 40.52
C LYS A 227 2.18 -20.02 39.15
N ASN A 228 2.95 -19.92 38.07
CA ASN A 228 2.48 -20.24 36.69
C ASN A 228 2.79 -21.70 36.33
N TYR A 229 3.62 -22.41 37.08
CA TYR A 229 4.15 -23.73 36.72
C TYR A 229 3.08 -24.73 36.34
N SER A 230 2.04 -24.90 37.15
CA SER A 230 0.96 -25.85 36.89
C SER A 230 0.19 -25.52 35.59
N ALA A 231 -0.12 -24.24 35.38
CA ALA A 231 -0.81 -23.79 34.17
C ALA A 231 0.05 -23.97 32.93
N PHE A 232 1.36 -23.69 33.04
CA PHE A 232 2.30 -23.89 31.94
C PHE A 232 2.42 -25.37 31.56
N CYS A 233 2.69 -26.27 32.53
CA CYS A 233 2.82 -27.70 32.27
C CYS A 233 1.53 -28.35 31.72
N SER A 234 0.37 -27.87 32.15
CA SER A 234 -0.90 -28.35 31.60
C SER A 234 -1.14 -27.90 30.15
N SER A 235 -0.54 -26.79 29.75
CA SER A 235 -0.74 -26.20 28.42
C SER A 235 0.35 -26.60 27.41
N VAL A 236 1.53 -26.97 27.86
CA VAL A 236 2.68 -27.37 27.04
C VAL A 236 3.26 -28.65 27.66
N PRO A 237 2.63 -29.81 27.44
CA PRO A 237 3.04 -31.07 28.05
C PRO A 237 4.27 -31.74 27.38
N GLU A 238 4.73 -31.23 26.21
CA GLU A 238 5.86 -31.80 25.45
C GLU A 238 7.24 -31.52 26.05
#